data_bc6f1e2a0aca58e3b2a6d67be5905cfa
#
_entry.id   bc6f1e2a0aca58e3b2a6d67be5905cfa
#
_cell.length_a   1.000
_cell.length_b   1.000
_cell.length_c   1.000
_cell.angle_alpha   90.00
_cell.angle_beta   90.00
_cell.angle_gamma   90.00
#
_symmetry.space_group_name_H-M   'P 1'
#
loop_
_entity.id
_entity.type
_entity.pdbx_description
1 polymer ?
#
loop_
_entity_poly.entity_id
_entity_poly.type
_entity_poly.pdbx_seq_one_letter_code
_entity_poly.pdbx_strand_id
1 'polypeptide(L)'
;MAISEIPLFTMLRTRMHWHQERQRVLAENVANADTPRFQPRDLAPPSFDRGRMAGQELSLARTSPAHLAGASGGTRFQLDRNGGFEARPSGNAVSLEDEMMKVATNQMDYQAATSLYARGLGMLKTAIGRR
;
A
#
# COMPACT_ATOMS: atom_id res chain seq x y z
N MET A 1 11.12 -4.49 24.67
CA MET A 1 10.70 -3.83 23.42
C MET A 1 10.77 -4.85 22.32
N ALA A 2 9.68 -5.06 21.57
CA ALA A 2 9.71 -5.98 20.45
C ALA A 2 10.51 -5.33 19.30
N ILE A 3 11.39 -6.09 18.67
CA ILE A 3 12.19 -5.68 17.50
C ILE A 3 11.29 -5.13 16.39
N SER A 4 10.04 -5.60 16.34
CA SER A 4 9.01 -5.17 15.40
C SER A 4 8.52 -3.72 15.60
N GLU A 5 8.83 -3.09 16.74
CA GLU A 5 8.40 -1.72 17.06
C GLU A 5 9.47 -0.67 16.74
N ILE A 6 10.64 -1.10 16.24
CA ILE A 6 11.65 -0.17 15.75
C ILE A 6 11.05 0.60 14.57
N PRO A 7 11.06 1.95 14.58
CA PRO A 7 10.39 2.77 13.56
C PRO A 7 10.75 2.39 12.13
N LEU A 8 12.00 2.05 11.87
CA LEU A 8 12.46 1.61 10.55
C LEU A 8 11.72 0.35 10.06
N PHE A 9 11.60 -0.66 10.91
CA PHE A 9 10.90 -1.91 10.53
C PHE A 9 9.40 -1.71 10.36
N THR A 10 8.81 -0.84 11.17
CA THR A 10 7.40 -0.47 11.01
C THR A 10 7.17 0.23 9.67
N MET A 11 8.04 1.18 9.31
CA MET A 11 7.99 1.88 8.01
C MET A 11 8.16 0.91 6.84
N LEU A 12 9.15 0.02 6.89
CA LEU A 12 9.37 -0.98 5.83
C LEU A 12 8.18 -1.93 5.69
N ARG A 13 7.60 -2.38 6.80
CA ARG A 13 6.40 -3.24 6.79
C ARG A 13 5.21 -2.52 6.18
N THR A 14 4.97 -1.26 6.56
CA THR A 14 3.91 -0.43 5.99
C THR A 14 4.11 -0.26 4.49
N ARG A 15 5.36 -0.02 4.05
CA ARG A 15 5.69 0.12 2.63
C ARG A 15 5.45 -1.17 1.85
N MET A 16 5.86 -2.32 2.40
CA MET A 16 5.59 -3.63 1.79
C MET A 16 4.10 -3.89 1.65
N HIS A 17 3.32 -3.62 2.69
CA HIS A 17 1.87 -3.76 2.67
C HIS A 17 1.23 -2.82 1.63
N TRP A 18 1.71 -1.58 1.52
CA TRP A 18 1.26 -0.65 0.51
C TRP A 18 1.53 -1.16 -0.92
N HIS A 19 2.72 -1.71 -1.18
CA HIS A 19 3.04 -2.28 -2.49
C HIS A 19 2.16 -3.49 -2.83
N GLN A 20 1.79 -4.31 -1.84
CA GLN A 20 0.86 -5.42 -2.04
C GLN A 20 -0.54 -4.93 -2.42
N GLU A 21 -1.07 -3.93 -1.70
CA GLU A 21 -2.37 -3.33 -2.01
C GLU A 21 -2.34 -2.60 -3.36
N ARG A 22 -1.26 -1.89 -3.66
CA ARG A 22 -1.08 -1.25 -4.96
C ARG A 22 -1.09 -2.28 -6.09
N GLN A 23 -0.41 -3.41 -5.91
CA GLN A 23 -0.40 -4.50 -6.88
C GLN A 23 -1.81 -5.00 -7.19
N ARG A 24 -2.66 -5.11 -6.17
CA ARG A 24 -4.07 -5.50 -6.33
C ARG A 24 -4.85 -4.48 -7.16
N VAL A 25 -4.67 -3.20 -6.88
CA VAL A 25 -5.35 -2.12 -7.61
C VAL A 25 -4.89 -2.05 -9.07
N LEU A 26 -3.58 -2.17 -9.33
CA LEU A 26 -3.04 -2.19 -10.69
C LEU A 26 -3.51 -3.42 -11.47
N ALA A 27 -3.60 -4.58 -10.83
CA ALA A 27 -4.15 -5.78 -11.46
C ALA A 27 -5.63 -5.61 -11.81
N GLU A 28 -6.40 -4.92 -10.97
CA GLU A 28 -7.79 -4.56 -11.25
C GLU A 28 -7.90 -3.62 -12.48
N ASN A 29 -7.00 -2.63 -12.59
CA ASN A 29 -6.94 -1.74 -13.76
C ASN A 29 -6.63 -2.52 -15.04
N VAL A 30 -5.63 -3.41 -15.01
CA VAL A 30 -5.25 -4.26 -16.15
C VAL A 30 -6.42 -5.16 -16.57
N ALA A 31 -7.08 -5.80 -15.60
CA ALA A 31 -8.23 -6.68 -15.88
C ALA A 31 -9.42 -5.93 -16.53
N ASN A 32 -9.53 -4.63 -16.28
CA ASN A 32 -10.59 -3.78 -16.82
C ASN A 32 -10.14 -2.90 -18.00
N ALA A 33 -9.01 -3.22 -18.64
CA ALA A 33 -8.48 -2.42 -19.76
C ALA A 33 -9.44 -2.32 -20.97
N ASP A 34 -10.34 -3.29 -21.13
CA ASP A 34 -11.35 -3.30 -22.21
C ASP A 34 -12.77 -3.00 -21.69
N THR A 35 -12.94 -2.72 -20.39
CA THR A 35 -14.27 -2.41 -19.83
C THR A 35 -14.69 -0.98 -20.21
N PRO A 36 -15.84 -0.77 -20.87
CA PRO A 36 -16.29 0.56 -21.22
C PRO A 36 -16.48 1.46 -19.98
N ARG A 37 -16.10 2.72 -20.10
CA ARG A 37 -16.21 3.75 -19.03
C ARG A 37 -15.43 3.44 -17.75
N PHE A 38 -14.50 2.51 -17.78
CA PHE A 38 -13.65 2.24 -16.63
C PHE A 38 -12.57 3.33 -16.49
N GLN A 39 -12.36 3.79 -15.26
CA GLN A 39 -11.30 4.73 -14.92
C GLN A 39 -10.28 4.06 -14.01
N PRO A 40 -8.98 4.11 -14.35
CA PRO A 40 -7.95 3.50 -13.53
C PRO A 40 -7.83 4.21 -12.18
N ARG A 41 -7.44 3.45 -11.17
CA ARG A 41 -7.17 3.94 -9.82
C ARG A 41 -5.73 3.59 -9.45
N ASP A 42 -5.12 4.42 -8.62
CA ASP A 42 -3.82 4.10 -8.01
C ASP A 42 -3.90 4.40 -6.52
N LEU A 43 -2.89 4.03 -5.76
CA LEU A 43 -2.79 4.33 -4.34
C LEU A 43 -1.80 5.47 -4.12
N ALA A 44 -2.20 6.47 -3.34
CA ALA A 44 -1.29 7.50 -2.88
C ALA A 44 -0.15 6.88 -2.05
N PRO A 45 1.10 7.32 -2.26
CA PRO A 45 2.24 6.80 -1.50
C PRO A 45 2.07 7.07 -0.01
N PRO A 46 2.49 6.15 0.87
CA PRO A 46 2.40 6.36 2.31
C PRO A 46 3.33 7.51 2.72
N SER A 47 2.81 8.48 3.46
CA SER A 47 3.59 9.54 4.06
C SER A 47 4.15 9.08 5.40
N PHE A 48 5.47 9.20 5.58
CA PHE A 48 6.18 8.85 6.82
C PHE A 48 6.57 10.09 7.64
N ASP A 49 5.88 11.21 7.44
CA ASP A 49 6.10 12.42 8.23
C ASP A 49 5.85 12.17 9.71
N ARG A 50 6.84 12.45 10.54
CA ARG A 50 6.79 12.25 11.99
C ARG A 50 5.65 12.98 12.71
N GLY A 51 5.00 13.95 12.05
CA GLY A 51 3.85 14.68 12.57
C GLY A 51 2.49 14.12 12.15
N ARG A 52 2.46 13.21 11.20
CA ARG A 52 1.25 12.53 10.70
C ARG A 52 1.38 11.02 10.79
N MET A 53 1.94 10.54 11.89
CA MET A 53 1.79 9.13 12.21
C MET A 53 0.30 8.83 12.33
N ALA A 54 -0.20 8.11 11.35
CA ALA A 54 -1.55 7.59 11.24
C ALA A 54 -2.57 8.67 11.63
N GLY A 55 -3.31 9.21 10.68
CA GLY A 55 -4.51 9.93 11.03
C GLY A 55 -5.14 9.15 12.17
N GLN A 56 -5.28 9.79 13.34
CA GLN A 56 -6.02 9.19 14.44
C GLN A 56 -7.37 8.80 13.83
N GLU A 57 -7.48 7.52 13.48
CA GLU A 57 -8.79 6.99 13.14
C GLU A 57 -9.61 7.24 14.40
N LEU A 58 -10.55 8.18 14.31
CA LEU A 58 -11.53 8.37 15.36
C LEU A 58 -12.17 7.01 15.57
N SER A 59 -11.75 6.33 16.63
CA SER A 59 -12.35 5.06 17.00
C SER A 59 -13.80 5.35 17.32
N LEU A 60 -14.71 4.79 16.54
CA LEU A 60 -16.13 4.88 16.82
C LEU A 60 -16.38 4.34 18.21
N ALA A 61 -16.80 5.21 19.13
CA ALA A 61 -17.17 4.80 20.48
C ALA A 61 -18.41 3.91 20.39
N ARG A 62 -18.29 2.66 20.83
CA ARG A 62 -19.44 1.75 20.95
C ARG A 62 -20.27 2.20 22.16
N THR A 63 -21.45 2.70 21.88
CA THR A 63 -22.41 3.12 22.92
C THR A 63 -23.28 1.96 23.43
N SER A 64 -23.22 0.80 22.77
CA SER A 64 -23.93 -0.44 23.18
C SER A 64 -23.11 -1.67 22.84
N PRO A 65 -23.11 -2.72 23.69
CA PRO A 65 -22.45 -4.00 23.41
C PRO A 65 -23.01 -4.72 22.16
N ALA A 66 -24.25 -4.44 21.79
CA ALA A 66 -24.92 -5.01 20.62
C ALA A 66 -24.49 -4.36 19.30
N HIS A 67 -23.80 -3.24 19.34
CA HIS A 67 -23.30 -2.60 18.13
C HIS A 67 -22.13 -3.40 17.55
N LEU A 68 -22.18 -3.66 16.26
CA LEU A 68 -21.05 -4.24 15.53
C LEU A 68 -19.85 -3.33 15.68
N ALA A 69 -18.70 -3.89 16.06
CA ALA A 69 -17.45 -3.15 15.97
C ALA A 69 -17.21 -2.82 14.51
N GLY A 70 -17.05 -1.54 14.17
CA GLY A 70 -16.55 -1.16 12.86
C GLY A 70 -15.23 -1.89 12.63
N ALA A 71 -14.97 -2.32 11.41
CA ALA A 71 -13.68 -2.94 11.05
C ALA A 71 -12.54 -1.94 11.29
N SER A 72 -12.12 -1.84 12.55
CA SER A 72 -10.95 -1.07 12.97
C SER A 72 -9.73 -1.95 12.76
N GLY A 73 -8.82 -1.57 11.90
CA GLY A 73 -7.50 -2.16 11.89
C GLY A 73 -6.87 -2.51 10.55
N GLY A 74 -7.40 -2.06 9.43
CA GLY A 74 -6.62 -2.08 8.19
C GLY A 74 -6.02 -0.70 7.94
N THR A 75 -4.73 -0.60 7.74
CA THR A 75 -4.12 0.62 7.21
C THR A 75 -4.78 0.90 5.85
N ARG A 76 -5.77 1.79 5.82
CA ARG A 76 -6.45 2.17 4.58
C ARG A 76 -5.58 3.16 3.85
N PHE A 77 -4.96 2.72 2.79
CA PHE A 77 -4.26 3.63 1.89
C PHE A 77 -5.27 4.43 1.07
N GLN A 78 -4.98 5.72 0.88
CA GLN A 78 -5.84 6.60 0.10
C GLN A 78 -5.74 6.24 -1.39
N LEU A 79 -6.90 6.16 -2.06
CA LEU A 79 -6.96 6.02 -3.51
C LEU A 79 -6.68 7.38 -4.15
N ASP A 80 -5.71 7.39 -5.06
CA ASP A 80 -5.47 8.51 -5.96
C ASP A 80 -6.28 8.31 -7.24
N ARG A 81 -7.12 9.29 -7.57
CA ARG A 81 -7.95 9.28 -8.78
C ARG A 81 -7.41 10.19 -9.88
N ASN A 82 -6.25 10.79 -9.67
CA ASN A 82 -5.68 11.79 -10.59
C ASN A 82 -4.90 11.18 -11.77
N GLY A 83 -4.90 9.87 -11.94
CA GLY A 83 -4.19 9.16 -12.99
C GLY A 83 -5.03 8.92 -14.25
N GLY A 84 -5.73 9.94 -14.76
CA GLY A 84 -6.49 9.81 -15.99
C GLY A 84 -5.63 9.99 -17.23
N PHE A 85 -5.48 8.93 -18.03
CA PHE A 85 -5.05 9.03 -19.42
C PHE A 85 -6.23 9.59 -20.27
N GLU A 86 -5.91 10.07 -21.47
CA GLU A 86 -6.94 10.51 -22.41
C GLU A 86 -7.92 9.36 -22.69
N ALA A 87 -9.21 9.58 -22.43
CA ALA A 87 -10.20 8.53 -22.53
C ALA A 87 -10.39 8.09 -24.00
N ARG A 88 -10.38 6.80 -24.25
CA ARG A 88 -10.72 6.23 -25.55
C ARG A 88 -12.20 6.53 -25.91
N PRO A 89 -12.62 6.43 -27.18
CA PRO A 89 -14.01 6.65 -27.58
C PRO A 89 -15.03 5.80 -26.81
N SER A 90 -14.60 4.63 -26.27
CA SER A 90 -15.40 3.77 -25.39
C SER A 90 -15.57 4.33 -23.97
N GLY A 91 -14.91 5.45 -23.65
CA GLY A 91 -14.85 6.02 -22.29
C GLY A 91 -13.87 5.32 -21.35
N ASN A 92 -13.13 4.31 -21.81
CA ASN A 92 -12.08 3.67 -21.05
C ASN A 92 -10.82 4.55 -21.02
N ALA A 93 -10.28 4.80 -19.84
CA ALA A 93 -9.10 5.65 -19.62
C ALA A 93 -7.87 4.84 -19.16
N VAL A 94 -7.87 3.52 -19.35
CA VAL A 94 -6.74 2.65 -18.98
C VAL A 94 -5.76 2.56 -20.16
N SER A 95 -4.50 2.93 -19.91
CA SER A 95 -3.38 2.61 -20.79
C SER A 95 -2.73 1.33 -20.29
N LEU A 96 -2.87 0.22 -21.03
CA LEU A 96 -2.33 -1.07 -20.64
C LEU A 96 -0.80 -1.01 -20.48
N GLU A 97 -0.12 -0.28 -21.37
CA GLU A 97 1.35 -0.14 -21.32
C GLU A 97 1.80 0.56 -20.05
N ASP A 98 1.14 1.67 -19.67
CA ASP A 98 1.46 2.39 -18.44
C ASP A 98 1.17 1.57 -17.19
N GLU A 99 0.04 0.87 -17.16
CA GLU A 99 -0.30 0.00 -16.04
C GLU A 99 0.69 -1.16 -15.89
N MET A 100 1.14 -1.77 -16.99
CA MET A 100 2.18 -2.79 -16.97
C MET A 100 3.52 -2.25 -16.49
N MET A 101 3.90 -1.04 -16.87
CA MET A 101 5.11 -0.38 -16.35
C MET A 101 5.01 -0.11 -14.85
N LYS A 102 3.85 0.37 -14.38
CA LYS A 102 3.58 0.57 -12.94
C LYS A 102 3.66 -0.74 -12.17
N VAL A 103 3.13 -1.84 -12.72
CA VAL A 103 3.21 -3.18 -12.14
C VAL A 103 4.66 -3.61 -11.99
N ALA A 104 5.46 -3.49 -13.05
CA ALA A 104 6.88 -3.87 -13.03
C ALA A 104 7.68 -3.04 -12.00
N THR A 105 7.47 -1.73 -11.99
CA THR A 105 8.12 -0.83 -11.02
C THR A 105 7.72 -1.18 -9.58
N ASN A 106 6.42 -1.39 -9.35
CA ASN A 106 5.90 -1.77 -8.03
C ASN A 106 6.51 -3.08 -7.53
N GLN A 107 6.72 -4.05 -8.43
CA GLN A 107 7.34 -5.33 -8.09
C GLN A 107 8.81 -5.16 -7.69
N MET A 108 9.57 -4.34 -8.42
CA MET A 108 10.98 -4.03 -8.09
C MET A 108 11.08 -3.32 -6.73
N ASP A 109 10.23 -2.35 -6.48
CA ASP A 109 10.20 -1.61 -5.22
C ASP A 109 9.82 -2.50 -4.03
N TYR A 110 8.88 -3.42 -4.23
CA TYR A 110 8.53 -4.43 -3.23
C TYR A 110 9.71 -5.33 -2.89
N GLN A 111 10.43 -5.82 -3.90
CA GLN A 111 11.63 -6.65 -3.71
C GLN A 111 12.73 -5.88 -2.97
N ALA A 112 12.93 -4.60 -3.31
CA ALA A 112 13.89 -3.74 -2.62
C ALA A 112 13.52 -3.57 -1.13
N ALA A 113 12.25 -3.28 -0.83
CA ALA A 113 11.77 -3.15 0.55
C ALA A 113 11.95 -4.44 1.35
N THR A 114 11.62 -5.59 0.73
CA THR A 114 11.79 -6.92 1.35
C THR A 114 13.25 -7.23 1.64
N SER A 115 14.15 -6.94 0.69
CA SER A 115 15.58 -7.17 0.87
C SER A 115 16.19 -6.29 1.97
N LEU A 116 15.76 -5.03 2.05
CA LEU A 116 16.17 -4.12 3.13
C LEU A 116 15.67 -4.61 4.50
N TYR A 117 14.44 -5.08 4.57
CA TYR A 117 13.89 -5.65 5.80
C TYR A 117 14.69 -6.88 6.25
N ALA A 118 14.97 -7.80 5.33
CA ALA A 118 15.74 -9.01 5.63
C ALA A 118 17.18 -8.69 6.08
N ARG A 119 17.86 -7.74 5.40
CA ARG A 119 19.21 -7.29 5.78
C ARG A 119 19.21 -6.62 7.15
N GLY A 120 18.21 -5.77 7.43
CA GLY A 120 18.07 -5.13 8.74
C GLY A 120 17.91 -6.15 9.86
N LEU A 121 17.08 -7.18 9.68
CA LEU A 121 16.95 -8.28 10.63
C LEU A 121 18.25 -9.07 10.80
N GLY A 122 18.97 -9.32 9.71
CA GLY A 122 20.27 -9.98 9.73
C GLY A 122 21.30 -9.22 10.56
N MET A 123 21.40 -7.90 10.35
CA MET A 123 22.28 -7.03 11.15
C MET A 123 21.94 -7.05 12.64
N LEU A 124 20.64 -6.99 12.99
CA LEU A 124 20.21 -7.08 14.38
C LEU A 124 20.55 -8.45 15.00
N LYS A 125 20.34 -9.55 14.25
CA LYS A 125 20.75 -10.88 14.69
C LYS A 125 22.22 -10.94 15.01
N THR A 126 23.06 -10.39 14.14
CA THR A 126 24.51 -10.36 14.33
C THR A 126 24.89 -9.50 15.56
N ALA A 127 24.27 -8.35 15.73
CA ALA A 127 24.51 -7.45 16.86
C ALA A 127 24.16 -8.09 18.24
N ILE A 128 23.15 -8.97 18.25
CA ILE A 128 22.72 -9.70 19.47
C ILE A 128 23.60 -10.97 19.69
N GLY A 129 24.53 -11.26 18.80
CA GLY A 129 25.41 -12.43 18.92
C GLY A 129 24.75 -13.77 18.58
N ARG A 130 23.58 -13.76 17.97
CA ARG A 130 22.92 -14.96 17.44
C ARG A 130 23.37 -15.23 16.00
N ARG A 131 24.24 -16.20 15.85
CA ARG A 131 24.61 -16.77 14.54
C ARG A 131 23.48 -17.61 13.97
#